data_29ffe5135f4bc4bf83b76cdcc2bd7cea
#
_entry.id   29ffe5135f4bc4bf83b76cdcc2bd7cea
#
_cell.length_a   1.000
_cell.length_b   1.000
_cell.length_c   1.000
_cell.angle_alpha   90.00
_cell.angle_beta   90.00
_cell.angle_gamma   90.00
#
_symmetry.space_group_name_H-M   'P 1'
#
loop_
_entity.id
_entity.type
_entity.pdbx_description
1 polymer ?
#
loop_
_entity_poly.entity_id
_entity_poly.type
_entity_poly.pdbx_seq_one_letter_code
_entity_poly.pdbx_strand_id
1 'polypeptide(L)'
;IVKGIRFSLLQDQMEVDCAYDGEQAVEMARNTEYDVVLLDVMLPKLDGFQVCQAIREFSNMPIIMLTAKGDDMDKILGLEYGADDYVTKPFNILEVKARIKAIMRRSSNTMIHPPQPPENSTDIVTGDLRLDVQGRRLFILGSEINVTSREFDLLKILVLNPNKVYSREELLNLVWGYEYPGDVRTVDVHIRRLREKIERNPSEPVSYTHLRAHETGAYL
;
A
#
# COMPACT_ATOMS: atom_id res chain seq x y z
N ILE A 1 -24.35 -4.42 -1.89
CA ILE A 1 -22.98 -4.69 -1.39
C ILE A 1 -22.67 -3.75 -0.22
N VAL A 2 -22.73 -2.42 -0.37
CA VAL A 2 -22.38 -1.42 0.67
C VAL A 2 -23.06 -1.69 2.01
N LYS A 3 -24.39 -1.91 2.04
CA LYS A 3 -25.15 -2.18 3.27
C LYS A 3 -24.65 -3.42 4.02
N GLY A 4 -24.29 -4.50 3.30
CA GLY A 4 -23.79 -5.74 3.91
C GLY A 4 -22.40 -5.57 4.50
N ILE A 5 -21.48 -4.88 3.78
CA ILE A 5 -20.14 -4.57 4.28
C ILE A 5 -20.25 -3.70 5.53
N ARG A 6 -20.99 -2.59 5.46
CA ARG A 6 -21.19 -1.66 6.57
C ARG A 6 -21.70 -2.38 7.81
N PHE A 7 -22.77 -3.17 7.69
CA PHE A 7 -23.34 -3.92 8.80
C PHE A 7 -22.30 -4.82 9.46
N SER A 8 -21.52 -5.54 8.64
CA SER A 8 -20.53 -6.49 9.15
C SER A 8 -19.33 -5.80 9.84
N LEU A 9 -18.90 -4.64 9.34
CA LEU A 9 -17.80 -3.87 9.95
C LEU A 9 -18.23 -3.20 11.26
N LEU A 10 -19.47 -2.69 11.33
CA LEU A 10 -20.04 -2.14 12.56
C LEU A 10 -20.11 -3.20 13.68
N GLN A 11 -20.35 -4.49 13.35
CA GLN A 11 -20.29 -5.58 14.33
C GLN A 11 -18.89 -5.78 14.92
N ASP A 12 -17.84 -5.45 14.18
CA ASP A 12 -16.45 -5.48 14.67
C ASP A 12 -16.03 -4.16 15.34
N GLN A 13 -17.00 -3.31 15.74
CA GLN A 13 -16.78 -2.01 16.41
C GLN A 13 -15.96 -1.00 15.57
N MET A 14 -15.98 -1.12 14.26
CA MET A 14 -15.38 -0.15 13.35
C MET A 14 -16.37 0.98 13.07
N GLU A 15 -15.91 2.22 13.03
CA GLU A 15 -16.68 3.34 12.50
C GLU A 15 -16.68 3.26 10.97
N VAL A 16 -17.84 3.47 10.34
CA VAL A 16 -17.98 3.28 8.89
C VAL A 16 -18.80 4.39 8.27
N ASP A 17 -18.15 5.19 7.45
CA ASP A 17 -18.78 6.15 6.56
C ASP A 17 -18.97 5.56 5.16
N CYS A 18 -19.97 6.05 4.43
CA CYS A 18 -20.29 5.55 3.11
C CYS A 18 -20.44 6.70 2.11
N ALA A 19 -19.67 6.66 1.03
CA ALA A 19 -19.88 7.46 -0.18
C ALA A 19 -20.61 6.64 -1.23
N TYR A 20 -21.48 7.27 -2.00
CA TYR A 20 -22.31 6.60 -3.02
C TYR A 20 -21.92 6.97 -4.45
N ASP A 21 -21.01 7.91 -4.63
CA ASP A 21 -20.39 8.26 -5.91
C ASP A 21 -18.92 8.68 -5.69
N GLY A 22 -18.17 8.75 -6.78
CA GLY A 22 -16.72 9.02 -6.70
C GLY A 22 -16.38 10.45 -6.26
N GLU A 23 -17.18 11.46 -6.62
CA GLU A 23 -16.96 12.85 -6.18
C GLU A 23 -17.14 12.96 -4.65
N GLN A 24 -18.22 12.39 -4.13
CA GLN A 24 -18.46 12.32 -2.68
C GLN A 24 -17.32 11.58 -1.96
N ALA A 25 -16.81 10.49 -2.55
CA ALA A 25 -15.70 9.74 -1.95
C ALA A 25 -14.42 10.59 -1.83
N VAL A 26 -14.06 11.35 -2.87
CA VAL A 26 -12.90 12.26 -2.84
C VAL A 26 -13.10 13.38 -1.83
N GLU A 27 -14.30 13.99 -1.79
CA GLU A 27 -14.60 15.05 -0.84
C GLU A 27 -14.51 14.57 0.61
N MET A 28 -15.08 13.41 0.93
CA MET A 28 -15.02 12.81 2.26
C MET A 28 -13.57 12.50 2.66
N ALA A 29 -12.79 11.90 1.75
CA ALA A 29 -11.40 11.58 1.99
C ALA A 29 -10.51 12.82 2.18
N ARG A 30 -10.88 13.97 1.62
CA ARG A 30 -10.18 15.25 1.80
C ARG A 30 -10.47 15.89 3.15
N ASN A 31 -11.69 15.72 3.64
CA ASN A 31 -12.17 16.36 4.87
C ASN A 31 -11.98 15.50 6.13
N THR A 32 -11.76 14.21 5.97
CA THR A 32 -11.65 13.24 7.08
C THR A 32 -10.51 12.27 6.82
N GLU A 33 -9.70 12.02 7.82
CA GLU A 33 -8.65 11.00 7.77
C GLU A 33 -9.26 9.63 8.11
N TYR A 34 -9.08 8.66 7.21
CA TYR A 34 -9.55 7.29 7.38
C TYR A 34 -8.38 6.34 7.54
N ASP A 35 -8.53 5.33 8.41
CA ASP A 35 -7.54 4.26 8.56
C ASP A 35 -7.45 3.37 7.31
N VAL A 36 -8.55 3.23 6.56
CA VAL A 36 -8.62 2.45 5.32
C VAL A 36 -9.83 2.85 4.49
N VAL A 37 -9.67 2.87 3.18
CA VAL A 37 -10.75 3.08 2.21
C VAL A 37 -11.02 1.78 1.46
N LEU A 38 -12.30 1.35 1.44
CA LEU A 38 -12.77 0.30 0.53
C LEU A 38 -13.39 0.97 -0.69
N LEU A 39 -12.80 0.80 -1.86
CA LEU A 39 -13.13 1.54 -3.05
C LEU A 39 -13.63 0.61 -4.17
N ASP A 40 -14.88 0.74 -4.54
CA ASP A 40 -15.42 0.03 -5.70
C ASP A 40 -14.87 0.64 -7.00
N VAL A 41 -14.46 -0.20 -7.95
CA VAL A 41 -14.08 0.26 -9.29
C VAL A 41 -15.27 0.89 -10.02
N MET A 42 -16.44 0.28 -9.89
CA MET A 42 -17.67 0.71 -10.56
C MET A 42 -18.43 1.74 -9.71
N LEU A 43 -18.05 3.00 -9.79
CA LEU A 43 -18.74 4.11 -9.12
C LEU A 43 -19.36 5.07 -10.14
N PRO A 44 -20.48 5.72 -9.80
CA PRO A 44 -21.02 6.83 -10.59
C PRO A 44 -20.11 8.06 -10.54
N LYS A 45 -20.17 8.89 -11.57
CA LYS A 45 -19.44 10.16 -11.77
C LYS A 45 -17.94 9.95 -12.01
N LEU A 46 -17.16 9.65 -10.97
CA LEU A 46 -15.77 9.24 -11.05
C LEU A 46 -15.68 7.75 -10.76
N ASP A 47 -15.00 7.00 -11.62
CA ASP A 47 -14.72 5.59 -11.35
C ASP A 47 -13.71 5.41 -10.21
N GLY A 48 -13.58 4.18 -9.70
CA GLY A 48 -12.70 3.92 -8.57
C GLY A 48 -11.23 4.19 -8.85
N PHE A 49 -10.77 4.08 -10.09
CA PHE A 49 -9.38 4.39 -10.45
C PHE A 49 -9.12 5.90 -10.38
N GLN A 50 -10.04 6.71 -10.92
CA GLN A 50 -9.99 8.17 -10.83
C GLN A 50 -10.05 8.66 -9.38
N VAL A 51 -10.92 8.05 -8.56
CA VAL A 51 -10.99 8.33 -7.11
C VAL A 51 -9.68 7.99 -6.41
N CYS A 52 -9.10 6.82 -6.68
CA CYS A 52 -7.83 6.40 -6.12
C CYS A 52 -6.72 7.40 -6.45
N GLN A 53 -6.59 7.77 -7.73
CA GLN A 53 -5.61 8.76 -8.18
C GLN A 53 -5.81 10.12 -7.49
N ALA A 54 -7.05 10.62 -7.45
CA ALA A 54 -7.36 11.89 -6.80
C ALA A 54 -7.02 11.89 -5.29
N ILE A 55 -7.29 10.79 -4.58
CA ILE A 55 -6.90 10.65 -3.17
C ILE A 55 -5.38 10.67 -3.03
N ARG A 56 -4.63 10.03 -3.93
CA ARG A 56 -3.16 9.98 -3.89
C ARG A 56 -2.47 11.34 -4.10
N GLU A 57 -3.17 12.32 -4.64
CA GLU A 57 -2.67 13.70 -4.74
C GLU A 57 -2.46 14.36 -3.36
N PHE A 58 -3.24 13.96 -2.35
CA PHE A 58 -3.20 14.59 -1.03
C PHE A 58 -3.05 13.62 0.16
N SER A 59 -3.20 12.31 -0.05
CA SER A 59 -3.15 11.33 1.05
C SER A 59 -2.57 9.99 0.63
N ASN A 60 -1.85 9.37 1.59
CA ASN A 60 -1.34 7.99 1.50
C ASN A 60 -2.18 7.00 2.32
N MET A 61 -3.40 7.36 2.71
CA MET A 61 -4.29 6.45 3.42
C MET A 61 -4.43 5.13 2.66
N PRO A 62 -4.48 3.99 3.34
CA PRO A 62 -4.59 2.69 2.69
C PRO A 62 -5.88 2.56 1.87
N ILE A 63 -5.77 2.08 0.64
CA ILE A 63 -6.91 1.86 -0.27
C ILE A 63 -6.95 0.39 -0.69
N ILE A 64 -8.09 -0.28 -0.46
CA ILE A 64 -8.40 -1.62 -0.96
C ILE A 64 -9.43 -1.47 -2.09
N MET A 65 -9.07 -1.87 -3.31
CA MET A 65 -9.98 -1.84 -4.45
C MET A 65 -10.91 -3.06 -4.46
N LEU A 66 -12.19 -2.85 -4.76
CA LEU A 66 -13.17 -3.91 -4.98
C LEU A 66 -13.42 -4.06 -6.49
N THR A 67 -12.86 -5.11 -7.11
CA THR A 67 -12.84 -5.32 -8.56
C THR A 67 -13.79 -6.44 -9.00
N ALA A 68 -14.16 -6.49 -10.29
CA ALA A 68 -14.91 -7.62 -10.84
C ALA A 68 -14.01 -8.88 -10.99
N LYS A 69 -14.63 -10.07 -10.90
CA LYS A 69 -13.92 -11.34 -11.13
C LYS A 69 -13.59 -11.49 -12.62
N GLY A 70 -12.33 -11.80 -12.92
CA GLY A 70 -11.90 -12.16 -14.28
C GLY A 70 -11.13 -11.09 -15.03
N ASP A 71 -11.01 -9.89 -14.50
CA ASP A 71 -10.24 -8.82 -15.12
C ASP A 71 -8.90 -8.63 -14.41
N ASP A 72 -7.89 -9.39 -14.86
CA ASP A 72 -6.52 -9.24 -14.31
C ASP A 72 -5.96 -7.86 -14.63
N MET A 73 -6.48 -7.21 -15.70
CA MET A 73 -6.13 -5.82 -16.03
C MET A 73 -6.64 -4.86 -14.96
N ASP A 74 -7.88 -5.01 -14.46
CA ASP A 74 -8.43 -4.15 -13.42
C ASP A 74 -7.65 -4.26 -12.11
N LYS A 75 -7.13 -5.44 -11.78
CA LYS A 75 -6.28 -5.65 -10.59
C LYS A 75 -4.95 -4.91 -10.73
N ILE A 76 -4.29 -5.09 -11.87
CA ILE A 76 -3.00 -4.44 -12.16
C ILE A 76 -3.20 -2.91 -12.24
N LEU A 77 -4.23 -2.44 -12.95
CA LEU A 77 -4.55 -1.02 -13.04
C LEU A 77 -4.86 -0.43 -11.66
N GLY A 78 -5.66 -1.10 -10.83
CA GLY A 78 -5.96 -0.62 -9.48
C GLY A 78 -4.69 -0.40 -8.66
N LEU A 79 -3.77 -1.36 -8.69
CA LEU A 79 -2.48 -1.23 -8.03
C LEU A 79 -1.63 -0.13 -8.70
N GLU A 80 -1.61 0.00 -10.02
CA GLU A 80 -0.87 1.06 -10.73
C GLU A 80 -1.40 2.47 -10.41
N TYR A 81 -2.71 2.65 -10.19
CA TYR A 81 -3.30 3.91 -9.76
C TYR A 81 -3.12 4.23 -8.26
N GLY A 82 -2.47 3.37 -7.50
CA GLY A 82 -2.11 3.71 -6.14
C GLY A 82 -2.79 2.91 -5.05
N ALA A 83 -3.61 1.93 -5.37
CA ALA A 83 -4.17 1.04 -4.37
C ALA A 83 -3.08 0.22 -3.66
N ASP A 84 -3.32 -0.12 -2.39
CA ASP A 84 -2.43 -0.95 -1.59
C ASP A 84 -2.79 -2.43 -1.69
N ASP A 85 -4.04 -2.73 -2.03
CA ASP A 85 -4.58 -4.08 -2.14
C ASP A 85 -5.85 -4.11 -2.99
N TYR A 86 -6.31 -5.31 -3.36
CA TYR A 86 -7.58 -5.50 -4.08
C TYR A 86 -8.33 -6.75 -3.59
N VAL A 87 -9.64 -6.74 -3.77
CA VAL A 87 -10.53 -7.88 -3.51
C VAL A 87 -11.44 -8.08 -4.70
N THR A 88 -11.52 -9.30 -5.22
CA THR A 88 -12.37 -9.61 -6.38
C THR A 88 -13.79 -9.98 -5.97
N LYS A 89 -14.78 -9.41 -6.65
CA LYS A 89 -16.21 -9.77 -6.51
C LYS A 89 -16.51 -11.06 -7.32
N PRO A 90 -17.34 -11.99 -6.79
CA PRO A 90 -17.94 -11.98 -5.45
C PRO A 90 -16.90 -12.34 -4.38
N PHE A 91 -16.90 -11.63 -3.26
CA PHE A 91 -15.98 -11.85 -2.15
C PHE A 91 -16.70 -12.35 -0.89
N ASN A 92 -15.94 -13.02 -0.05
CA ASN A 92 -16.36 -13.31 1.32
C ASN A 92 -16.06 -12.10 2.20
N ILE A 93 -17.03 -11.68 3.01
CA ILE A 93 -16.85 -10.56 3.95
C ILE A 93 -15.71 -10.82 4.94
N LEU A 94 -15.43 -12.08 5.28
CA LEU A 94 -14.29 -12.44 6.14
C LEU A 94 -12.95 -12.13 5.48
N GLU A 95 -12.85 -12.26 4.16
CA GLU A 95 -11.65 -11.87 3.39
C GLU A 95 -11.42 -10.36 3.49
N VAL A 96 -12.47 -9.56 3.25
CA VAL A 96 -12.38 -8.09 3.37
C VAL A 96 -11.95 -7.69 4.78
N LYS A 97 -12.56 -8.26 5.81
CA LYS A 97 -12.18 -8.02 7.22
C LYS A 97 -10.73 -8.39 7.51
N ALA A 98 -10.26 -9.53 7.01
CA ALA A 98 -8.88 -9.98 7.21
C ALA A 98 -7.87 -8.99 6.58
N ARG A 99 -8.17 -8.47 5.39
CA ARG A 99 -7.33 -7.47 4.71
C ARG A 99 -7.32 -6.14 5.43
N ILE A 100 -8.48 -5.65 5.88
CA ILE A 100 -8.58 -4.43 6.71
C ILE A 100 -7.72 -4.58 7.96
N LYS A 101 -7.90 -5.69 8.72
CA LYS A 101 -7.12 -5.95 9.95
C LYS A 101 -5.62 -6.05 9.67
N ALA A 102 -5.21 -6.63 8.54
CA ALA A 102 -3.81 -6.71 8.16
C ALA A 102 -3.21 -5.34 7.85
N ILE A 103 -3.97 -4.44 7.26
CA ILE A 103 -3.57 -3.05 7.01
C ILE A 103 -3.50 -2.26 8.32
N MET A 104 -4.56 -2.27 9.13
CA MET A 104 -4.67 -1.51 10.37
C MET A 104 -3.63 -1.93 11.42
N ARG A 105 -3.32 -3.23 11.55
CA ARG A 105 -2.29 -3.73 12.47
C ARG A 105 -0.92 -3.09 12.27
N ARG A 106 -0.61 -2.66 11.05
CA ARG A 106 0.66 -2.01 10.70
C ARG A 106 0.67 -0.53 11.05
N SER A 107 -0.46 0.14 10.91
CA SER A 107 -0.64 1.51 11.37
C SER A 107 -0.57 1.60 12.90
N SER A 108 -1.08 0.58 13.61
CA SER A 108 -1.13 0.54 15.08
C SER A 108 0.21 0.17 15.75
N ASN A 109 1.14 -0.46 15.05
CA ASN A 109 2.47 -0.79 15.62
C ASN A 109 3.34 0.43 15.91
N THR A 110 2.88 1.62 15.59
CA THR A 110 3.49 2.90 16.00
C THR A 110 3.11 3.30 17.44
N MET A 111 2.18 2.59 18.11
CA MET A 111 1.59 3.03 19.39
C MET A 111 1.95 2.19 20.62
N ILE A 112 2.87 1.22 20.54
CA ILE A 112 3.26 0.44 21.73
C ILE A 112 4.77 0.58 21.99
N HIS A 113 5.20 1.80 22.26
CA HIS A 113 6.37 2.06 23.11
C HIS A 113 6.08 3.33 23.92
N PRO A 114 6.27 3.31 25.25
CA PRO A 114 6.20 4.52 26.07
C PRO A 114 7.26 5.51 25.59
N PRO A 115 7.05 6.82 25.73
CA PRO A 115 7.98 7.84 25.27
C PRO A 115 9.30 7.68 26.02
N GLN A 116 10.31 7.11 25.37
CA GLN A 116 11.70 7.23 25.80
C GLN A 116 12.30 8.50 25.16
N PRO A 117 13.21 9.19 25.86
CA PRO A 117 13.81 10.42 25.36
C PRO A 117 14.61 10.17 24.07
N PRO A 118 14.80 11.17 23.21
CA PRO A 118 15.34 11.02 21.85
C PRO A 118 16.86 10.85 21.89
N GLU A 119 17.31 9.65 22.16
CA GLU A 119 18.69 9.20 21.92
C GLU A 119 18.64 7.86 21.19
N ASN A 120 18.58 7.94 19.88
CA ASN A 120 18.86 7.02 18.79
C ASN A 120 17.77 7.16 17.73
N SER A 121 18.04 8.00 16.75
CA SER A 121 17.25 8.03 15.51
C SER A 121 17.29 6.63 14.89
N THR A 122 16.14 5.95 14.84
CA THR A 122 15.97 4.69 14.13
C THR A 122 15.94 4.91 12.61
N ASP A 123 16.51 6.04 12.16
CA ASP A 123 16.63 6.36 10.74
C ASP A 123 17.63 5.43 10.08
N ILE A 124 17.23 4.83 8.99
CA ILE A 124 18.10 4.02 8.15
C ILE A 124 18.61 4.92 7.02
N VAL A 125 19.92 5.10 6.96
CA VAL A 125 20.56 5.92 5.92
C VAL A 125 21.39 5.03 5.01
N THR A 126 21.13 5.09 3.72
CA THR A 126 21.88 4.35 2.69
C THR A 126 22.10 5.28 1.48
N GLY A 127 23.35 5.76 1.32
CA GLY A 127 23.66 6.75 0.29
C GLY A 127 22.81 8.01 0.45
N ASP A 128 22.10 8.40 -0.60
CA ASP A 128 21.22 9.57 -0.62
C ASP A 128 19.84 9.31 0.00
N LEU A 129 19.55 8.06 0.36
CA LEU A 129 18.26 7.62 0.89
C LEU A 129 18.26 7.62 2.43
N ARG A 130 17.24 8.24 3.04
CA ARG A 130 16.97 8.20 4.46
C ARG A 130 15.53 7.75 4.73
N LEU A 131 15.39 6.68 5.51
CA LEU A 131 14.11 6.15 5.98
C LEU A 131 13.90 6.53 7.44
N ASP A 132 12.93 7.38 7.72
CA ASP A 132 12.39 7.59 9.06
C ASP A 132 11.41 6.45 9.36
N VAL A 133 11.86 5.48 10.14
CA VAL A 133 11.06 4.26 10.42
C VAL A 133 9.89 4.56 11.34
N GLN A 134 10.02 5.51 12.27
CA GLN A 134 8.95 5.88 13.20
C GLN A 134 7.87 6.69 12.49
N GLY A 135 8.28 7.74 11.76
CA GLY A 135 7.36 8.57 11.00
C GLY A 135 6.87 7.94 9.68
N ARG A 136 7.39 6.76 9.32
CA ARG A 136 7.11 6.08 8.04
C ARG A 136 7.31 7.00 6.82
N ARG A 137 8.39 7.80 6.85
CA ARG A 137 8.72 8.78 5.81
C ARG A 137 9.99 8.39 5.07
N LEU A 138 10.01 8.68 3.78
CA LEU A 138 11.16 8.48 2.91
C LEU A 138 11.70 9.83 2.46
N PHE A 139 13.03 9.99 2.54
CA PHE A 139 13.72 11.16 2.04
C PHE A 139 14.81 10.74 1.05
N ILE A 140 14.93 11.47 -0.05
CA ILE A 140 16.01 11.31 -1.03
C ILE A 140 16.67 12.68 -1.24
N LEU A 141 17.98 12.75 -1.05
CA LEU A 141 18.73 14.02 -1.08
C LEU A 141 18.12 15.11 -0.19
N GLY A 142 17.51 14.71 0.94
CA GLY A 142 16.86 15.62 1.87
C GLY A 142 15.42 16.01 1.51
N SER A 143 14.92 15.68 0.33
CA SER A 143 13.55 15.91 -0.09
C SER A 143 12.65 14.74 0.32
N GLU A 144 11.49 15.03 0.92
CA GLU A 144 10.51 14.01 1.28
C GLU A 144 9.83 13.46 0.02
N ILE A 145 9.78 12.13 -0.07
CA ILE A 145 9.15 11.39 -1.17
C ILE A 145 7.90 10.71 -0.66
N ASN A 146 6.78 10.98 -1.33
CA ASN A 146 5.49 10.44 -0.96
C ASN A 146 5.37 8.96 -1.35
N VAL A 147 5.30 8.07 -0.36
CA VAL A 147 5.19 6.61 -0.55
C VAL A 147 3.98 6.07 0.19
N THR A 148 3.30 5.09 -0.40
CA THR A 148 2.22 4.38 0.27
C THR A 148 2.75 3.46 1.38
N SER A 149 1.86 3.00 2.27
CA SER A 149 2.24 2.11 3.36
C SER A 149 2.92 0.83 2.87
N ARG A 150 2.48 0.27 1.74
CA ARG A 150 3.07 -0.95 1.16
C ARG A 150 4.41 -0.69 0.52
N GLU A 151 4.56 0.42 -0.19
CA GLU A 151 5.83 0.84 -0.77
C GLU A 151 6.89 1.07 0.31
N PHE A 152 6.49 1.71 1.42
CA PHE A 152 7.37 1.91 2.57
C PHE A 152 7.82 0.59 3.19
N ASP A 153 6.89 -0.35 3.43
CA ASP A 153 7.19 -1.66 4.02
C ASP A 153 8.12 -2.49 3.13
N LEU A 154 7.89 -2.48 1.81
CA LEU A 154 8.79 -3.12 0.83
C LEU A 154 10.19 -2.52 0.90
N LEU A 155 10.30 -1.20 0.81
CA LEU A 155 11.60 -0.51 0.82
C LEU A 155 12.35 -0.79 2.13
N LYS A 156 11.66 -0.73 3.27
CA LYS A 156 12.23 -1.03 4.58
C LYS A 156 12.84 -2.44 4.64
N ILE A 157 12.14 -3.45 4.14
CA ILE A 157 12.65 -4.84 4.11
C ILE A 157 13.92 -4.92 3.27
N LEU A 158 13.93 -4.29 2.09
CA LEU A 158 15.05 -4.33 1.17
C LEU A 158 16.28 -3.61 1.72
N VAL A 159 16.10 -2.44 2.30
CA VAL A 159 17.20 -1.61 2.85
C VAL A 159 17.78 -2.21 4.13
N LEU A 160 16.95 -2.85 4.96
CA LEU A 160 17.43 -3.52 6.19
C LEU A 160 18.22 -4.80 5.91
N ASN A 161 18.07 -5.38 4.72
CA ASN A 161 18.72 -6.65 4.37
C ASN A 161 19.51 -6.52 3.06
N PRO A 162 20.55 -5.68 3.02
CA PRO A 162 21.37 -5.55 1.83
C PRO A 162 22.02 -6.90 1.50
N ASN A 163 22.13 -7.21 0.23
CA ASN A 163 22.69 -8.47 -0.30
C ASN A 163 21.82 -9.73 -0.08
N LYS A 164 20.59 -9.60 0.45
CA LYS A 164 19.64 -10.70 0.48
C LYS A 164 18.72 -10.64 -0.73
N VAL A 165 18.65 -11.72 -1.50
CA VAL A 165 17.68 -11.91 -2.57
C VAL A 165 16.39 -12.46 -1.99
N TYR A 166 15.27 -11.88 -2.37
CA TYR A 166 13.94 -12.34 -1.96
C TYR A 166 13.16 -12.78 -3.19
N SER A 167 12.44 -13.88 -3.08
CA SER A 167 11.43 -14.25 -4.07
C SER A 167 10.20 -13.33 -3.95
N ARG A 168 9.37 -13.29 -4.99
CA ARG A 168 8.09 -12.57 -4.95
C ARG A 168 7.18 -13.06 -3.84
N GLU A 169 7.14 -14.38 -3.64
CA GLU A 169 6.34 -15.01 -2.59
C GLU A 169 6.84 -14.63 -1.18
N GLU A 170 8.16 -14.58 -0.97
CA GLU A 170 8.72 -14.13 0.30
C GLU A 170 8.35 -12.66 0.59
N LEU A 171 8.50 -11.78 -0.40
CA LEU A 171 8.11 -10.36 -0.24
C LEU A 171 6.60 -10.22 -0.02
N LEU A 172 5.78 -10.98 -0.75
CA LEU A 172 4.35 -10.99 -0.56
C LEU A 172 3.98 -11.39 0.87
N ASN A 173 4.55 -12.48 1.36
CA ASN A 173 4.32 -12.97 2.72
C ASN A 173 4.79 -11.97 3.80
N LEU A 174 5.95 -11.35 3.61
CA LEU A 174 6.52 -10.39 4.56
C LEU A 174 5.73 -9.08 4.61
N VAL A 175 5.21 -8.62 3.47
CA VAL A 175 4.54 -7.31 3.35
C VAL A 175 3.01 -7.43 3.44
N TRP A 176 2.40 -8.47 2.89
CA TRP A 176 0.95 -8.67 2.91
C TRP A 176 0.49 -9.72 3.92
N GLY A 177 1.34 -10.67 4.29
CA GLY A 177 1.08 -11.74 5.26
C GLY A 177 0.93 -13.10 4.59
N TYR A 178 1.17 -14.19 5.36
CA TYR A 178 1.20 -15.57 4.85
C TYR A 178 -0.15 -16.07 4.30
N GLU A 179 -1.26 -15.50 4.74
CA GLU A 179 -2.60 -15.86 4.28
C GLU A 179 -3.14 -14.91 3.20
N TYR A 180 -2.27 -14.15 2.55
CA TYR A 180 -2.69 -13.22 1.52
C TYR A 180 -3.16 -13.97 0.27
N PRO A 181 -4.44 -13.88 -0.10
CA PRO A 181 -5.00 -14.64 -1.22
C PRO A 181 -4.82 -13.94 -2.58
N GLY A 182 -3.96 -12.91 -2.65
CA GLY A 182 -3.71 -12.14 -3.87
C GLY A 182 -2.60 -12.74 -4.74
N ASP A 183 -2.41 -12.15 -5.92
CA ASP A 183 -1.41 -12.57 -6.90
C ASP A 183 -0.02 -12.04 -6.49
N VAL A 184 1.02 -12.83 -6.74
CA VAL A 184 2.43 -12.45 -6.55
C VAL A 184 2.85 -11.24 -7.40
N ARG A 185 2.16 -10.99 -8.52
CA ARG A 185 2.34 -9.80 -9.36
C ARG A 185 2.08 -8.48 -8.64
N THR A 186 1.34 -8.52 -7.53
CA THR A 186 1.16 -7.36 -6.64
C THR A 186 2.50 -6.78 -6.21
N VAL A 187 3.48 -7.63 -5.93
CA VAL A 187 4.85 -7.21 -5.57
C VAL A 187 5.49 -6.44 -6.71
N ASP A 188 5.39 -6.95 -7.96
CA ASP A 188 6.03 -6.32 -9.12
C ASP A 188 5.52 -4.90 -9.36
N VAL A 189 4.20 -4.68 -9.24
CA VAL A 189 3.59 -3.36 -9.40
C VAL A 189 4.11 -2.38 -8.34
N HIS A 190 4.16 -2.80 -7.07
CA HIS A 190 4.65 -1.92 -5.99
C HIS A 190 6.15 -1.65 -6.11
N ILE A 191 6.97 -2.63 -6.53
CA ILE A 191 8.40 -2.43 -6.82
C ILE A 191 8.58 -1.45 -7.97
N ARG A 192 7.82 -1.59 -9.07
CA ARG A 192 7.88 -0.67 -10.21
C ARG A 192 7.56 0.76 -9.77
N ARG A 193 6.45 0.98 -9.07
CA ARG A 193 6.06 2.30 -8.56
C ARG A 193 7.09 2.89 -7.60
N LEU A 194 7.66 2.05 -6.72
CA LEU A 194 8.71 2.48 -5.83
C LEU A 194 9.93 2.96 -6.61
N ARG A 195 10.35 2.23 -7.64
CA ARG A 195 11.44 2.64 -8.53
C ARG A 195 11.17 3.97 -9.23
N GLU A 196 9.97 4.15 -9.78
CA GLU A 196 9.56 5.40 -10.42
C GLU A 196 9.69 6.61 -9.48
N LYS A 197 9.54 6.40 -8.16
CA LYS A 197 9.65 7.44 -7.14
C LYS A 197 11.08 7.68 -6.66
N ILE A 198 11.92 6.65 -6.59
CA ILE A 198 13.25 6.73 -5.97
C ILE A 198 14.41 6.78 -6.97
N GLU A 199 14.23 6.32 -8.20
CA GLU A 199 15.29 6.26 -9.21
C GLU A 199 15.20 7.46 -10.17
N ARG A 200 16.35 8.05 -10.50
CA ARG A 200 16.43 9.16 -11.47
C ARG A 200 16.04 8.73 -12.88
N ASN A 201 16.33 7.49 -13.23
CA ASN A 201 15.92 6.85 -14.47
C ASN A 201 15.45 5.42 -14.19
N PRO A 202 14.13 5.19 -14.08
CA PRO A 202 13.57 3.85 -13.77
C PRO A 202 13.94 2.78 -14.82
N SER A 203 14.23 3.19 -16.06
CA SER A 203 14.63 2.28 -17.15
C SER A 203 16.12 1.87 -17.07
N GLU A 204 16.91 2.64 -16.34
CA GLU A 204 18.34 2.37 -16.09
C GLU A 204 18.63 2.45 -14.60
N PRO A 205 18.22 1.44 -13.82
CA PRO A 205 18.36 1.46 -12.36
C PRO A 205 19.84 1.39 -11.98
N VAL A 206 20.42 2.52 -11.59
CA VAL A 206 21.86 2.63 -11.27
C VAL A 206 22.10 2.80 -9.77
N SER A 207 21.15 3.38 -9.04
CA SER A 207 21.40 3.91 -7.70
C SER A 207 21.24 2.90 -6.58
N TYR A 208 20.46 1.84 -6.77
CA TYR A 208 20.14 0.86 -5.72
C TYR A 208 20.27 -0.57 -6.23
N THR A 209 21.52 -1.04 -6.33
CA THR A 209 21.88 -2.40 -6.78
C THR A 209 21.13 -3.51 -6.04
N HIS A 210 20.67 -3.27 -4.82
CA HIS A 210 19.90 -4.23 -4.03
C HIS A 210 18.50 -4.50 -4.63
N LEU A 211 17.82 -3.48 -5.18
CA LEU A 211 16.52 -3.66 -5.83
C LEU A 211 16.64 -4.45 -7.15
N ARG A 212 17.79 -4.35 -7.82
CA ARG A 212 18.08 -5.06 -9.07
C ARG A 212 18.29 -6.57 -8.87
N ALA A 213 18.92 -6.97 -7.77
CA ALA A 213 19.15 -8.37 -7.45
C ALA A 213 17.84 -9.15 -7.28
N HIS A 214 16.73 -8.47 -6.97
CA HIS A 214 15.42 -9.08 -6.76
C HIS A 214 14.64 -9.37 -8.05
N GLU A 215 14.98 -8.72 -9.17
CA GLU A 215 14.34 -9.01 -10.47
C GLU A 215 14.99 -10.18 -11.23
N THR A 216 16.31 -10.34 -11.12
CA THR A 216 17.04 -11.33 -11.91
C THR A 216 16.85 -12.77 -11.44
N GLY A 217 16.36 -13.00 -10.21
CA GLY A 217 16.01 -14.34 -9.72
C GLY A 217 14.71 -14.92 -10.30
N ALA A 218 14.02 -14.20 -11.21
CA ALA A 218 12.74 -14.60 -11.77
C ALA A 218 12.79 -15.08 -13.23
N TYR A 219 13.98 -15.14 -13.84
CA TYR A 219 14.18 -15.60 -15.22
C TYR A 219 15.19 -16.76 -15.30
N LEU A 220 14.94 -17.81 -14.52
CA LEU A 220 15.47 -19.15 -14.79
C LEU A 220 14.37 -20.19 -14.60
#